data_eda6faa3a7aa32979f5d8df864696574
#
_entry.id   eda6faa3a7aa32979f5d8df864696574
#
_cell.length_a   1.000
_cell.length_b   1.000
_cell.length_c   1.000
_cell.angle_alpha   90.00
_cell.angle_beta   90.00
_cell.angle_gamma   90.00
#
_symmetry.space_group_name_H-M   'P 1'
#
loop_
_entity.id
_entity.type
_entity.pdbx_description
1 polymer ?
#
loop_
_entity_poly.entity_id
_entity_poly.type
_entity_poly.pdbx_seq_one_letter_code
_entity_poly.pdbx_strand_id
1 'polypeptide(L)'
;RFARGWYWCKDCGYEKPEDYQYIEIAKVNPRAVICMDSAAWLAGMLKEEPATIAVATARTDRKKMDLENFEIRRFYFQNADVPGEICEKKTEFGSYKYYSPKRTFCDCLRMNNKMPEEVKEEILTWCRKQKYSKEEILEYANKLRAVKNIEEEYQK
;
A
#
# COMPACT_ATOMS: atom_id res chain seq x y z
N ARG A 1 -10.71 -15.23 16.38
CA ARG A 1 -11.40 -14.27 15.51
C ARG A 1 -10.49 -13.09 15.17
N PHE A 2 -10.47 -12.64 13.94
CA PHE A 2 -9.73 -11.45 13.55
C PHE A 2 -10.62 -10.30 13.02
N ALA A 3 -11.85 -10.65 12.66
CA ALA A 3 -12.91 -9.72 12.31
C ALA A 3 -14.25 -10.43 12.46
N ARG A 4 -15.34 -9.71 12.38
CA ARG A 4 -16.69 -10.29 12.50
C ARG A 4 -16.93 -11.36 11.43
N GLY A 5 -17.15 -12.59 11.86
CA GLY A 5 -17.38 -13.73 10.97
C GLY A 5 -16.12 -14.36 10.39
N TRP A 6 -14.92 -13.88 10.78
CA TRP A 6 -13.64 -14.39 10.29
C TRP A 6 -12.76 -14.91 11.41
N TYR A 7 -12.21 -16.10 11.22
CA TYR A 7 -11.44 -16.83 12.22
C TYR A 7 -10.24 -17.53 11.60
N TRP A 8 -9.14 -17.59 12.34
CA TRP A 8 -8.07 -18.54 12.04
C TRP A 8 -8.36 -19.86 12.70
N CYS A 9 -8.21 -20.98 11.97
CA CYS A 9 -8.32 -22.31 12.54
C CYS A 9 -7.06 -22.64 13.33
N LYS A 10 -7.19 -22.99 14.60
CA LYS A 10 -6.04 -23.32 15.47
C LYS A 10 -5.56 -24.76 15.32
N ASP A 11 -6.43 -25.67 14.92
CA ASP A 11 -6.18 -27.13 14.96
C ASP A 11 -6.03 -27.75 13.57
N CYS A 12 -5.72 -26.94 12.54
CA CYS A 12 -5.67 -27.38 11.15
C CYS A 12 -4.26 -27.74 10.64
N GLY A 13 -3.27 -27.83 11.52
CA GLY A 13 -1.92 -28.27 11.16
C GLY A 13 -1.08 -27.27 10.35
N TYR A 14 -1.40 -25.97 10.39
CA TYR A 14 -0.59 -24.92 9.75
C TYR A 14 -0.14 -23.88 10.76
N GLU A 15 0.92 -23.18 10.44
CA GLU A 15 1.36 -21.99 11.18
C GLU A 15 0.77 -20.74 10.55
N LYS A 16 0.37 -19.77 11.38
CA LYS A 16 -0.09 -18.47 10.94
C LYS A 16 1.06 -17.74 10.22
N PRO A 17 0.90 -17.32 8.96
CA PRO A 17 2.00 -16.72 8.20
C PRO A 17 2.42 -15.36 8.76
N GLU A 18 3.66 -14.94 8.48
CA GLU A 18 4.18 -13.63 8.91
C GLU A 18 3.37 -12.47 8.32
N ASP A 19 2.88 -12.63 7.10
CA ASP A 19 2.07 -11.64 6.40
C ASP A 19 0.56 -11.77 6.65
N TYR A 20 0.18 -12.34 7.77
CA TYR A 20 -1.23 -12.58 8.14
C TYR A 20 -2.10 -11.31 8.12
N GLN A 21 -1.52 -10.16 8.46
CA GLN A 21 -2.26 -8.89 8.51
C GLN A 21 -2.81 -8.49 7.15
N TYR A 22 -2.02 -8.64 6.10
CA TYR A 22 -2.43 -8.34 4.72
C TYR A 22 -3.48 -9.32 4.22
N ILE A 23 -3.36 -10.59 4.60
CA ILE A 23 -4.35 -11.63 4.29
C ILE A 23 -5.68 -11.31 4.97
N GLU A 24 -5.67 -10.97 6.24
CA GLU A 24 -6.86 -10.59 6.99
C GLU A 24 -7.58 -9.39 6.37
N ILE A 25 -6.83 -8.37 5.95
CA ILE A 25 -7.36 -7.20 5.23
C ILE A 25 -8.11 -7.63 3.96
N ALA A 26 -7.48 -8.46 3.15
CA ALA A 26 -8.06 -8.94 1.90
C ALA A 26 -9.33 -9.80 2.11
N LYS A 27 -9.38 -10.57 3.19
CA LYS A 27 -10.57 -11.35 3.55
C LYS A 27 -11.74 -10.46 3.96
N VAL A 28 -11.46 -9.44 4.74
CA VAL A 28 -12.49 -8.48 5.20
C VAL A 28 -12.98 -7.62 4.04
N ASN A 29 -12.08 -7.16 3.17
CA ASN A 29 -12.43 -6.38 2.00
C ASN A 29 -11.55 -6.76 0.78
N PRO A 30 -12.05 -7.63 -0.11
CA PRO A 30 -11.29 -8.07 -1.29
C PRO A 30 -10.91 -6.95 -2.27
N ARG A 31 -11.53 -5.77 -2.18
CA ARG A 31 -11.22 -4.61 -3.02
C ARG A 31 -10.15 -3.72 -2.41
N ALA A 32 -9.76 -3.95 -1.17
CA ALA A 32 -8.74 -3.16 -0.51
C ALA A 32 -7.36 -3.39 -1.14
N VAL A 33 -6.59 -2.32 -1.27
CA VAL A 33 -5.23 -2.35 -1.79
C VAL A 33 -4.29 -1.73 -0.75
N ILE A 34 -3.24 -2.44 -0.38
CA ILE A 34 -2.22 -1.89 0.53
C ILE A 34 -1.52 -0.74 -0.19
N CYS A 35 -1.36 0.39 0.49
CA CYS A 35 -0.88 1.63 -0.11
C CYS A 35 0.17 2.34 0.74
N MET A 36 0.65 3.48 0.29
CA MET A 36 1.53 4.39 0.99
C MET A 36 2.78 3.68 1.55
N ASP A 37 3.14 3.97 2.80
CA ASP A 37 4.30 3.38 3.48
C ASP A 37 4.22 1.86 3.62
N SER A 38 3.02 1.31 3.78
CA SER A 38 2.84 -0.14 3.85
C SER A 38 3.14 -0.83 2.51
N ALA A 39 2.73 -0.24 1.39
CA ALA A 39 3.13 -0.72 0.06
C ALA A 39 4.64 -0.54 -0.18
N ALA A 40 5.21 0.54 0.30
CA ALA A 40 6.66 0.76 0.24
C ALA A 40 7.42 -0.31 1.03
N TRP A 41 6.94 -0.69 2.20
CA TRP A 41 7.51 -1.80 2.97
C TRP A 41 7.46 -3.12 2.20
N LEU A 42 6.33 -3.46 1.60
CA LEU A 42 6.17 -4.68 0.79
C LEU A 42 7.08 -4.69 -0.45
N ALA A 43 7.38 -3.53 -1.00
CA ALA A 43 8.29 -3.37 -2.14
C ALA A 43 9.78 -3.37 -1.75
N GLY A 44 10.10 -3.43 -0.45
CA GLY A 44 11.48 -3.41 0.03
C GLY A 44 12.13 -2.03 0.10
N MET A 45 11.33 -0.96 0.10
CA MET A 45 11.83 0.41 0.13
C MET A 45 12.24 0.90 1.52
N LEU A 46 11.67 0.30 2.57
CA LEU A 46 11.83 0.75 3.95
C LEU A 46 12.66 -0.23 4.77
N LYS A 47 13.38 0.29 5.75
CA LYS A 47 14.17 -0.50 6.70
C LYS A 47 13.32 -1.09 7.83
N GLU A 48 12.25 -0.39 8.21
CA GLU A 48 11.36 -0.77 9.30
C GLU A 48 9.92 -0.86 8.82
N GLU A 49 9.21 -1.87 9.32
CA GLU A 49 7.79 -2.03 9.05
C GLU A 49 6.99 -0.92 9.74
N PRO A 50 6.07 -0.25 9.03
CA PRO A 50 5.19 0.73 9.66
C PRO A 50 4.35 0.13 10.80
N ALA A 51 4.11 0.90 11.85
CA ALA A 51 3.35 0.46 13.03
C ALA A 51 1.88 0.17 12.71
N THR A 52 1.33 0.86 11.72
CA THR A 52 -0.06 0.67 11.24
C THR A 52 -0.04 0.41 9.75
N ILE A 53 -1.09 -0.25 9.25
CA ILE A 53 -1.16 -0.62 7.84
C ILE A 53 -2.04 0.37 7.07
N ALA A 54 -1.47 0.98 6.03
CA ALA A 54 -2.19 1.88 5.14
C ALA A 54 -2.94 1.09 4.06
N VAL A 55 -4.22 1.35 3.95
CA VAL A 55 -5.13 0.62 3.05
C VAL A 55 -5.94 1.61 2.21
N ALA A 56 -5.93 1.43 0.90
CA ALA A 56 -6.72 2.23 -0.03
C ALA A 56 -7.99 1.49 -0.43
N THR A 57 -9.09 2.21 -0.45
CA THR A 57 -10.36 1.78 -1.02
C THR A 57 -10.93 2.89 -1.88
N ALA A 58 -11.89 2.56 -2.77
CA ALA A 58 -12.58 3.55 -3.56
C ALA A 58 -13.37 4.51 -2.64
N ARG A 59 -13.55 5.75 -3.07
CA ARG A 59 -14.34 6.76 -2.32
C ARG A 59 -15.76 6.32 -2.05
N THR A 60 -16.32 5.47 -2.90
CA THR A 60 -17.68 4.93 -2.79
C THR A 60 -17.75 3.68 -1.91
N ASP A 61 -16.63 3.08 -1.55
CA ASP A 61 -16.59 1.89 -0.71
C ASP A 61 -16.88 2.24 0.75
N ARG A 62 -18.05 1.82 1.23
CA ARG A 62 -18.54 2.07 2.59
C ARG A 62 -18.35 0.87 3.52
N LYS A 63 -17.72 -0.20 3.05
CA LYS A 63 -17.53 -1.41 3.85
C LYS A 63 -16.68 -1.13 5.07
N LYS A 64 -17.17 -1.51 6.25
CA LYS A 64 -16.40 -1.40 7.48
C LYS A 64 -15.23 -2.38 7.46
N MET A 65 -14.10 -1.95 7.97
CA MET A 65 -12.90 -2.76 8.07
C MET A 65 -12.39 -2.75 9.51
N ASP A 66 -13.13 -3.44 10.37
CA ASP A 66 -12.81 -3.56 11.80
C ASP A 66 -11.97 -4.81 12.03
N LEU A 67 -10.67 -4.64 12.08
CA LEU A 67 -9.69 -5.69 12.35
C LEU A 67 -9.28 -5.64 13.83
N GLU A 68 -9.31 -6.80 14.51
CA GLU A 68 -9.19 -6.83 15.98
C GLU A 68 -7.75 -6.79 16.49
N ASN A 69 -6.78 -7.24 15.67
CA ASN A 69 -5.42 -7.51 16.14
C ASN A 69 -4.41 -6.42 15.77
N PHE A 70 -4.77 -5.47 14.92
CA PHE A 70 -3.91 -4.38 14.48
C PHE A 70 -4.72 -3.22 13.94
N GLU A 71 -4.09 -2.06 13.85
CA GLU A 71 -4.72 -0.85 13.35
C GLU A 71 -4.44 -0.63 11.87
N ILE A 72 -5.44 -0.13 11.16
CA ILE A 72 -5.30 0.31 9.77
C ILE A 72 -5.52 1.81 9.67
N ARG A 73 -4.82 2.42 8.69
CA ARG A 73 -5.08 3.80 8.23
C ARG A 73 -5.74 3.70 6.86
N ARG A 74 -6.99 4.09 6.77
CA ARG A 74 -7.76 3.96 5.54
C ARG A 74 -7.69 5.23 4.70
N PHE A 75 -7.30 5.07 3.44
CA PHE A 75 -7.27 6.12 2.43
C PHE A 75 -8.38 5.87 1.41
N TYR A 76 -9.05 6.93 1.00
CA TYR A 76 -10.12 6.86 0.00
C TYR A 76 -9.63 7.50 -1.29
N PHE A 77 -9.39 6.69 -2.31
CA PHE A 77 -8.87 7.14 -3.60
C PHE A 77 -9.94 7.10 -4.68
N GLN A 78 -9.95 8.12 -5.54
CA GLN A 78 -10.84 8.16 -6.69
C GLN A 78 -10.51 7.03 -7.67
N ASN A 79 -9.22 6.74 -7.88
CA ASN A 79 -8.70 5.72 -8.78
C ASN A 79 -7.98 4.62 -7.97
N ALA A 80 -8.73 3.94 -7.09
CA ALA A 80 -8.16 2.90 -6.23
C ALA A 80 -7.82 1.62 -7.01
N ASP A 81 -8.56 1.31 -8.06
CA ASP A 81 -8.45 0.06 -8.81
C ASP A 81 -8.08 0.33 -10.28
N VAL A 82 -6.81 0.69 -10.51
CA VAL A 82 -6.30 0.96 -11.86
C VAL A 82 -5.49 -0.24 -12.34
N PRO A 83 -5.88 -0.87 -13.47
CA PRO A 83 -5.13 -1.99 -14.02
C PRO A 83 -3.66 -1.62 -14.31
N GLY A 84 -2.75 -2.54 -13.99
CA GLY A 84 -1.31 -2.36 -14.19
C GLY A 84 -0.58 -1.65 -13.06
N GLU A 85 -1.30 -1.07 -12.10
CA GLU A 85 -0.71 -0.39 -10.94
C GLU A 85 -0.80 -1.21 -9.65
N ILE A 86 -1.40 -2.38 -9.71
CA ILE A 86 -1.63 -3.26 -8.57
C ILE A 86 -0.83 -4.54 -8.73
N CYS A 87 -0.04 -4.86 -7.70
CA CYS A 87 0.62 -6.14 -7.55
C CYS A 87 -0.25 -7.04 -6.67
N GLU A 88 -0.22 -8.34 -6.93
CA GLU A 88 -0.97 -9.31 -6.16
C GLU A 88 -0.03 -10.40 -5.65
N LYS A 89 -0.05 -10.65 -4.36
CA LYS A 89 0.69 -11.76 -3.76
C LYS A 89 -0.28 -12.90 -3.44
N LYS A 90 -0.03 -14.07 -4.01
CA LYS A 90 -0.79 -15.29 -3.76
C LYS A 90 -0.20 -16.04 -2.58
N THR A 91 -1.06 -16.50 -1.68
CA THR A 91 -0.69 -17.29 -0.51
C THR A 91 -1.57 -18.54 -0.41
N GLU A 92 -1.27 -19.46 0.50
CA GLU A 92 -2.11 -20.60 0.79
C GLU A 92 -3.52 -20.22 1.27
N PHE A 93 -3.65 -19.02 1.84
CA PHE A 93 -4.89 -18.53 2.44
C PHE A 93 -5.64 -17.51 1.55
N GLY A 94 -5.28 -17.41 0.29
CA GLY A 94 -5.81 -16.43 -0.64
C GLY A 94 -4.75 -15.38 -1.00
N SER A 95 -5.16 -14.34 -1.70
CA SER A 95 -4.25 -13.31 -2.17
C SER A 95 -4.57 -11.94 -1.58
N TYR A 96 -3.58 -11.07 -1.54
CA TYR A 96 -3.77 -9.66 -1.20
C TYR A 96 -3.09 -8.76 -2.23
N LYS A 97 -3.55 -7.52 -2.29
CA LYS A 97 -3.14 -6.55 -3.30
C LYS A 97 -2.37 -5.40 -2.66
N TYR A 98 -1.37 -4.92 -3.34
CA TYR A 98 -0.63 -3.72 -2.97
C TYR A 98 -0.21 -2.95 -4.21
N TYR A 99 -0.06 -1.63 -4.09
CA TYR A 99 0.33 -0.82 -5.22
C TYR A 99 1.77 -1.08 -5.67
N SER A 100 2.01 -0.97 -6.97
CA SER A 100 3.34 -1.08 -7.57
C SER A 100 4.30 -0.02 -7.00
N PRO A 101 5.62 -0.24 -7.08
CA PRO A 101 6.60 0.74 -6.61
C PRO A 101 6.42 2.14 -7.20
N LYS A 102 6.15 2.25 -8.50
CA LYS A 102 5.92 3.55 -9.17
C LYS A 102 4.67 4.25 -8.65
N ARG A 103 3.56 3.53 -8.52
CA ARG A 103 2.33 4.07 -7.95
C ARG A 103 2.53 4.52 -6.50
N THR A 104 3.20 3.70 -5.71
CA THR A 104 3.49 4.00 -4.30
C THR A 104 4.31 5.27 -4.17
N PHE A 105 5.35 5.42 -4.98
CA PHE A 105 6.17 6.61 -5.01
C PHE A 105 5.34 7.87 -5.32
N CYS A 106 4.52 7.81 -6.35
CA CYS A 106 3.66 8.93 -6.74
C CYS A 106 2.64 9.29 -5.65
N ASP A 107 2.02 8.29 -5.03
CA ASP A 107 1.06 8.51 -3.94
C ASP A 107 1.73 9.16 -2.72
N CYS A 108 2.94 8.71 -2.37
CA CYS A 108 3.68 9.26 -1.24
C CYS A 108 4.04 10.73 -1.46
N LEU A 109 4.42 11.11 -2.67
CA LEU A 109 4.70 12.52 -3.01
C LEU A 109 3.43 13.36 -3.07
N ARG A 110 2.36 12.83 -3.63
CA ARG A 110 1.07 13.51 -3.71
C ARG A 110 0.49 13.79 -2.33
N MET A 111 0.71 12.88 -1.38
CA MET A 111 0.20 12.95 -0.02
C MET A 111 1.32 13.09 1.02
N ASN A 112 2.32 13.89 0.72
CA ASN A 112 3.52 14.03 1.54
C ASN A 112 3.26 14.46 2.99
N ASN A 113 2.16 15.20 3.23
CA ASN A 113 1.74 15.61 4.57
C ASN A 113 1.15 14.46 5.41
N LYS A 114 0.95 13.31 4.83
CA LYS A 114 0.44 12.09 5.50
C LYS A 114 1.55 11.11 5.87
N MET A 115 2.80 11.50 5.67
CA MET A 115 3.96 10.66 5.95
C MET A 115 5.02 11.38 6.77
N PRO A 116 5.75 10.66 7.65
CA PRO A 116 6.96 11.19 8.26
C PRO A 116 8.03 11.49 7.20
N GLU A 117 8.80 12.55 7.41
CA GLU A 117 9.86 12.97 6.48
C GLU A 117 10.91 11.87 6.27
N GLU A 118 11.26 11.13 7.31
CA GLU A 118 12.23 10.03 7.26
C GLU A 118 11.78 8.91 6.31
N VAL A 119 10.52 8.54 6.35
CA VAL A 119 9.93 7.52 5.46
C VAL A 119 9.96 8.00 4.01
N LYS A 120 9.59 9.24 3.77
CA LYS A 120 9.65 9.87 2.45
C LYS A 120 11.06 9.86 1.87
N GLU A 121 12.08 10.19 2.67
CA GLU A 121 13.47 10.16 2.25
C GLU A 121 13.96 8.74 1.86
N GLU A 122 13.56 7.73 2.60
CA GLU A 122 13.88 6.34 2.26
C GLU A 122 13.27 5.93 0.91
N ILE A 123 12.01 6.30 0.68
CA ILE A 123 11.30 6.02 -0.58
C ILE A 123 11.99 6.73 -1.75
N LEU A 124 12.32 8.00 -1.60
CA LEU A 124 13.04 8.77 -2.61
C LEU A 124 14.40 8.15 -2.94
N THR A 125 15.16 7.77 -1.93
CA THR A 125 16.47 7.13 -2.09
C THR A 125 16.36 5.81 -2.86
N TRP A 126 15.38 4.99 -2.52
CA TRP A 126 15.13 3.73 -3.21
C TRP A 126 14.80 3.94 -4.69
N CYS A 127 13.91 4.88 -4.99
CA CYS A 127 13.50 5.19 -6.36
C CYS A 127 14.66 5.71 -7.22
N ARG A 128 15.53 6.54 -6.65
CA ARG A 128 16.74 7.02 -7.33
C ARG A 128 17.68 5.85 -7.68
N LYS A 129 17.82 4.87 -6.79
CA LYS A 129 18.65 3.68 -7.03
C LYS A 129 18.10 2.78 -8.13
N GLN A 130 16.77 2.74 -8.33
CA GLN A 130 16.14 1.95 -9.38
C GLN A 130 16.28 2.56 -10.77
N LYS A 131 16.83 3.75 -10.87
CA LYS A 131 17.06 4.47 -12.14
C LYS A 131 15.78 4.68 -12.98
N TYR A 132 14.66 4.84 -12.33
CA TYR A 132 13.44 5.24 -13.05
C TYR A 132 13.67 6.60 -13.71
N SER A 133 13.34 6.70 -15.01
CA SER A 133 13.47 7.97 -15.71
C SER A 133 12.44 8.98 -15.19
N LYS A 134 12.79 10.26 -15.28
CA LYS A 134 11.87 11.35 -14.93
C LYS A 134 10.59 11.24 -15.76
N GLU A 135 10.70 10.90 -17.03
CA GLU A 135 9.59 10.75 -17.97
C GLU A 135 8.62 9.64 -17.54
N GLU A 136 9.14 8.49 -17.12
CA GLU A 136 8.30 7.37 -16.61
C GLU A 136 7.51 7.79 -15.38
N ILE A 137 8.15 8.47 -14.43
CA ILE A 137 7.50 8.95 -13.22
C ILE A 137 6.47 10.03 -13.53
N LEU A 138 6.78 10.96 -14.44
CA LEU A 138 5.86 12.03 -14.83
C LEU A 138 4.62 11.48 -15.55
N GLU A 139 4.75 10.41 -16.33
CA GLU A 139 3.60 9.75 -16.95
C GLU A 139 2.61 9.22 -15.90
N TYR A 140 3.13 8.54 -14.88
CA TYR A 140 2.31 8.11 -13.74
C TYR A 140 1.71 9.28 -12.98
N ALA A 141 2.50 10.32 -12.74
CA ALA A 141 2.08 11.52 -12.04
C ALA A 141 0.94 12.25 -12.75
N ASN A 142 0.96 12.31 -14.07
CA ASN A 142 -0.13 12.87 -14.87
C ASN A 142 -1.44 12.12 -14.65
N LYS A 143 -1.38 10.80 -14.66
CA LYS A 143 -2.55 9.95 -14.38
C LYS A 143 -3.11 10.20 -12.97
N LEU A 144 -2.27 10.52 -12.02
CA LEU A 144 -2.65 10.74 -10.62
C LEU A 144 -2.84 12.22 -10.25
N ARG A 145 -2.64 13.14 -11.19
CA ARG A 145 -2.67 14.60 -10.97
C ARG A 145 -1.66 15.08 -9.89
N ALA A 146 -0.49 14.48 -9.87
CA ALA A 146 0.56 14.74 -8.88
C ALA A 146 1.83 15.36 -9.46
N VAL A 147 1.79 15.88 -10.67
CA VAL A 147 2.98 16.33 -11.43
C VAL A 147 3.80 17.38 -10.68
N LYS A 148 3.13 18.38 -10.12
CA LYS A 148 3.82 19.52 -9.48
C LYS A 148 4.72 19.07 -8.32
N ASN A 149 4.21 18.22 -7.45
CA ASN A 149 4.95 17.73 -6.29
C ASN A 149 6.16 16.90 -6.71
N ILE A 150 6.02 16.12 -7.77
CA ILE A 150 7.08 15.26 -8.29
C ILE A 150 8.19 16.07 -8.95
N GLU A 151 7.85 17.10 -9.71
CA GLU A 151 8.85 18.00 -10.31
C GLU A 151 9.70 18.68 -9.25
N GLU A 152 9.08 19.20 -8.19
CA GLU A 152 9.77 19.88 -7.10
C GLU A 152 10.76 18.91 -6.39
N GLU A 153 10.37 17.66 -6.14
CA GLU A 153 11.21 16.68 -5.46
C GLU A 153 12.34 16.13 -6.35
N TYR A 154 12.14 16.04 -7.65
CA TYR A 154 13.20 15.57 -8.57
C TYR A 154 14.26 16.63 -8.86
N GLN A 155 13.97 17.90 -8.62
CA GLN A 155 14.93 19.01 -8.76
C GLN A 155 15.85 19.17 -7.54
N LYS A 156 15.50 18.59 -6.43
CA LYS A 156 16.34 18.54 -5.24
C LYS A 156 17.35 17.40 -5.35
#